data_da1677ef1b7859fdcd8a54205a61ab51
#
_entry.id   da1677ef1b7859fdcd8a54205a61ab51
#
_cell.length_a   1.000
_cell.length_b   1.000
_cell.length_c   1.000
_cell.angle_alpha   90.00
_cell.angle_beta   90.00
_cell.angle_gamma   90.00
#
_symmetry.space_group_name_H-M   'P 1'
#
loop_
_entity.id
_entity.type
_entity.pdbx_description
1 polymer ?
#
loop_
_entity_poly.entity_id
_entity_poly.type
_entity_poly.pdbx_seq_one_letter_code
_entity_poly.pdbx_strand_id
1 'polypeptide(L)'
;MTARRVCVVGSLNMDLTFAVTTLPHPGETVLASALNCAPGGKGGNQAVAAARAGAHVQFVGAVGDDAAADQLRDHLLANGVGIEGMVRVPGPSGTAIIVVDTGAENIIVVAPGANGQLKLPPAAVGDCDVLLTQLEIPPHAAVAAARQARSAGAVVMVNASPAARLHSAGPDLATVADVVIANESEAQQWRWPPAHLVVTRGARGARYVGVDGELDVAAPAVTAVDTTGAGDVFAGVLAAHWPPDPASPAQRLRALRRACAAGALATTVAGAGDCAPPADAIEAALIR
;
A
#
# COMPACT_ATOMS: atom_id res chain seq x y z
N MET A 1 -6.27 -19.45 14.14
CA MET A 1 -7.07 -18.22 13.89
C MET A 1 -7.50 -18.28 12.45
N THR A 2 -8.74 -17.96 12.12
CA THR A 2 -9.20 -17.86 10.72
C THR A 2 -8.44 -16.73 10.03
N ALA A 3 -8.07 -16.93 8.75
CA ALA A 3 -7.42 -15.89 7.93
C ALA A 3 -8.34 -14.65 7.84
N ARG A 4 -7.76 -13.45 7.89
CA ARG A 4 -8.50 -12.19 7.73
C ARG A 4 -8.96 -12.03 6.29
N ARG A 5 -10.14 -11.49 6.12
CA ARG A 5 -10.65 -11.04 4.82
C ARG A 5 -10.34 -9.56 4.66
N VAL A 6 -9.47 -9.25 3.72
CA VAL A 6 -9.02 -7.88 3.45
C VAL A 6 -9.54 -7.45 2.08
N CYS A 7 -10.26 -6.33 2.02
CA CYS A 7 -10.59 -5.68 0.76
C CYS A 7 -9.61 -4.53 0.55
N VAL A 8 -8.86 -4.55 -0.55
CA VAL A 8 -7.99 -3.44 -0.93
C VAL A 8 -8.62 -2.68 -2.08
N VAL A 9 -8.94 -1.40 -1.84
CA VAL A 9 -9.46 -0.50 -2.88
C VAL A 9 -8.37 0.51 -3.23
N GLY A 10 -7.81 0.43 -4.44
CA GLY A 10 -6.63 1.23 -4.73
C GLY A 10 -6.13 1.18 -6.17
N SER A 11 -4.93 1.71 -6.36
CA SER A 11 -4.24 1.85 -7.63
C SER A 11 -3.51 0.59 -8.06
N LEU A 12 -3.40 0.43 -9.38
CA LEU A 12 -2.48 -0.48 -10.07
C LEU A 12 -1.68 0.31 -11.10
N ASN A 13 -0.38 0.15 -11.10
CA ASN A 13 0.49 0.79 -12.08
C ASN A 13 1.41 -0.24 -12.74
N MET A 14 1.74 -0.02 -14.01
CA MET A 14 2.94 -0.59 -14.59
C MET A 14 4.10 0.35 -14.25
N ASP A 15 5.05 -0.11 -13.46
CA ASP A 15 6.23 0.65 -13.06
C ASP A 15 7.31 0.47 -14.12
N LEU A 16 7.77 1.58 -14.72
CA LEU A 16 8.82 1.66 -15.72
C LEU A 16 10.07 2.27 -15.07
N THR A 17 11.03 1.42 -14.69
CA THR A 17 12.26 1.86 -14.02
C THR A 17 13.40 1.99 -15.01
N PHE A 18 13.91 3.22 -15.18
CA PHE A 18 15.05 3.57 -16.00
C PHE A 18 16.30 3.73 -15.12
N ALA A 19 17.32 2.91 -15.34
CA ALA A 19 18.61 3.06 -14.69
C ALA A 19 19.48 4.04 -15.49
N VAL A 20 19.95 5.10 -14.85
CA VAL A 20 20.80 6.12 -15.45
C VAL A 20 22.09 6.31 -14.64
N THR A 21 23.11 6.93 -15.20
CA THR A 21 24.34 7.26 -14.46
C THR A 21 24.09 8.42 -13.50
N THR A 22 23.35 9.43 -13.95
CA THR A 22 22.94 10.62 -13.19
C THR A 22 21.54 11.02 -13.58
N LEU A 23 20.78 11.60 -12.63
CA LEU A 23 19.43 12.10 -12.92
C LEU A 23 19.52 13.29 -13.91
N PRO A 24 18.63 13.36 -14.93
CA PRO A 24 18.65 14.45 -15.91
C PRO A 24 18.25 15.79 -15.31
N HIS A 25 18.94 16.86 -15.72
CA HIS A 25 18.52 18.23 -15.46
C HIS A 25 17.50 18.71 -16.49
N PRO A 26 16.73 19.77 -16.22
CA PRO A 26 15.80 20.34 -17.17
C PRO A 26 16.49 20.68 -18.51
N GLY A 27 15.96 20.14 -19.63
CA GLY A 27 16.51 20.29 -20.97
C GLY A 27 17.61 19.27 -21.36
N GLU A 28 18.01 18.40 -20.45
CA GLU A 28 18.99 17.36 -20.70
C GLU A 28 18.36 16.07 -21.25
N THR A 29 19.07 15.39 -22.16
CA THR A 29 18.74 14.05 -22.62
C THR A 29 19.80 13.09 -22.12
N VAL A 30 19.40 12.10 -21.30
CA VAL A 30 20.28 11.04 -20.81
C VAL A 30 19.89 9.70 -21.42
N LEU A 31 20.89 8.83 -21.60
CA LEU A 31 20.64 7.46 -22.04
C LEU A 31 20.56 6.54 -20.83
N ALA A 32 19.47 5.80 -20.72
CA ALA A 32 19.33 4.77 -19.71
C ALA A 32 20.17 3.54 -20.09
N SER A 33 20.82 2.94 -19.11
CA SER A 33 21.56 1.67 -19.27
C SER A 33 20.64 0.46 -19.24
N ALA A 34 19.46 0.58 -18.61
CA ALA A 34 18.46 -0.47 -18.53
C ALA A 34 17.04 0.13 -18.38
N LEU A 35 16.06 -0.61 -18.88
CA LEU A 35 14.63 -0.42 -18.60
C LEU A 35 14.08 -1.71 -17.99
N ASN A 36 13.49 -1.61 -16.83
CA ASN A 36 12.72 -2.69 -16.20
C ASN A 36 11.25 -2.30 -16.14
N CYS A 37 10.37 -3.27 -16.47
CA CYS A 37 8.92 -3.10 -16.36
C CYS A 37 8.40 -4.10 -15.34
N ALA A 38 7.69 -3.64 -14.32
CA ALA A 38 7.15 -4.50 -13.28
C ALA A 38 5.76 -4.02 -12.82
N PRO A 39 4.88 -4.95 -12.38
CA PRO A 39 3.65 -4.58 -11.69
C PRO A 39 3.96 -3.77 -10.42
N GLY A 40 3.14 -2.76 -10.16
CA GLY A 40 3.26 -1.87 -9.03
C GLY A 40 1.95 -1.14 -8.72
N GLY A 41 2.09 0.04 -8.14
CA GLY A 41 0.96 0.81 -7.61
C GLY A 41 0.65 0.42 -6.17
N LYS A 42 0.37 1.42 -5.32
CA LYS A 42 0.20 1.20 -3.88
C LYS A 42 -0.87 0.16 -3.55
N GLY A 43 -2.01 0.21 -4.24
CA GLY A 43 -3.09 -0.75 -4.02
C GLY A 43 -2.67 -2.18 -4.35
N GLY A 44 -2.04 -2.40 -5.50
CA GLY A 44 -1.53 -3.71 -5.91
C GLY A 44 -0.49 -4.26 -4.94
N ASN A 45 0.52 -3.45 -4.61
CA ASN A 45 1.57 -3.82 -3.67
C ASN A 45 1.02 -4.21 -2.29
N GLN A 46 0.06 -3.44 -1.77
CA GLN A 46 -0.59 -3.70 -0.49
C GLN A 46 -1.44 -4.96 -0.52
N ALA A 47 -2.14 -5.22 -1.63
CA ALA A 47 -2.94 -6.43 -1.79
C ALA A 47 -2.06 -7.69 -1.83
N VAL A 48 -0.98 -7.67 -2.60
CA VAL A 48 0.02 -8.76 -2.66
C VAL A 48 0.64 -9.00 -1.29
N ALA A 49 1.02 -7.93 -0.58
CA ALA A 49 1.61 -8.04 0.75
C ALA A 49 0.64 -8.66 1.77
N ALA A 50 -0.63 -8.26 1.75
CA ALA A 50 -1.65 -8.84 2.63
C ALA A 50 -1.90 -10.33 2.32
N ALA A 51 -1.95 -10.71 1.03
CA ALA A 51 -2.14 -12.09 0.62
C ALA A 51 -0.96 -12.98 1.00
N ARG A 52 0.28 -12.54 0.75
CA ARG A 52 1.50 -13.26 1.15
C ARG A 52 1.63 -13.39 2.67
N ALA A 53 1.05 -12.46 3.44
CA ALA A 53 0.95 -12.53 4.90
C ALA A 53 -0.17 -13.45 5.40
N GLY A 54 -0.92 -14.11 4.51
CA GLY A 54 -1.92 -15.13 4.82
C GLY A 54 -3.36 -14.63 4.93
N ALA A 55 -3.67 -13.42 4.47
CA ALA A 55 -5.05 -12.94 4.38
C ALA A 55 -5.77 -13.47 3.12
N HIS A 56 -7.09 -13.56 3.18
CA HIS A 56 -7.95 -13.68 1.99
C HIS A 56 -8.19 -12.27 1.43
N VAL A 57 -7.63 -11.97 0.28
CA VAL A 57 -7.63 -10.62 -0.28
C VAL A 57 -8.53 -10.52 -1.50
N GLN A 58 -9.39 -9.50 -1.52
CA GLN A 58 -10.11 -9.03 -2.70
C GLN A 58 -9.57 -7.65 -3.08
N PHE A 59 -9.27 -7.49 -4.37
CA PHE A 59 -8.82 -6.20 -4.91
C PHE A 59 -9.94 -5.53 -5.72
N VAL A 60 -10.13 -4.23 -5.48
CA VAL A 60 -11.04 -3.36 -6.21
C VAL A 60 -10.23 -2.20 -6.79
N GLY A 61 -10.24 -2.06 -8.09
CA GLY A 61 -9.48 -1.02 -8.78
C GLY A 61 -9.79 -0.98 -10.27
N ALA A 62 -9.08 -0.15 -11.02
CA ALA A 62 -9.28 0.00 -12.45
C ALA A 62 -7.98 -0.26 -13.22
N VAL A 63 -8.12 -0.93 -14.37
CA VAL A 63 -7.07 -1.09 -15.39
C VAL A 63 -7.57 -0.59 -16.73
N GLY A 64 -6.66 -0.27 -17.63
CA GLY A 64 -6.96 0.16 -18.98
C GLY A 64 -7.36 -0.98 -19.92
N ASP A 65 -7.45 -0.65 -21.19
CA ASP A 65 -7.68 -1.59 -22.31
C ASP A 65 -6.36 -1.86 -23.08
N ASP A 66 -5.26 -2.00 -22.35
CA ASP A 66 -3.90 -2.17 -22.84
C ASP A 66 -3.25 -3.48 -22.36
N ALA A 67 -2.07 -3.79 -22.92
CA ALA A 67 -1.31 -4.99 -22.53
C ALA A 67 -0.85 -4.98 -21.07
N ALA A 68 -0.66 -3.82 -20.46
CA ALA A 68 -0.33 -3.70 -19.03
C ALA A 68 -1.47 -4.22 -18.15
N ALA A 69 -2.73 -4.02 -18.57
CA ALA A 69 -3.89 -4.49 -17.82
C ALA A 69 -3.87 -6.00 -17.56
N ASP A 70 -3.50 -6.79 -18.56
CA ASP A 70 -3.46 -8.25 -18.43
C ASP A 70 -2.30 -8.67 -17.51
N GLN A 71 -1.12 -8.07 -17.65
CA GLN A 71 0.03 -8.34 -16.77
C GLN A 71 -0.27 -8.00 -15.29
N LEU A 72 -0.91 -6.86 -15.03
CA LEU A 72 -1.30 -6.44 -13.69
C LEU A 72 -2.32 -7.40 -13.05
N ARG A 73 -3.29 -7.87 -13.83
CA ARG A 73 -4.28 -8.85 -13.38
C ARG A 73 -3.64 -10.20 -13.07
N ASP A 74 -2.79 -10.69 -13.99
CA ASP A 74 -2.10 -11.96 -13.82
C ASP A 74 -1.18 -11.95 -12.60
N HIS A 75 -0.50 -10.82 -12.35
CA HIS A 75 0.32 -10.65 -11.15
C HIS A 75 -0.49 -10.77 -9.85
N LEU A 76 -1.65 -10.14 -9.77
CA LEU A 76 -2.54 -10.25 -8.60
C LEU A 76 -3.03 -11.69 -8.41
N LEU A 77 -3.49 -12.34 -9.49
CA LEU A 77 -3.96 -13.73 -9.46
C LEU A 77 -2.86 -14.69 -9.02
N ALA A 78 -1.64 -14.53 -9.56
CA ALA A 78 -0.47 -15.36 -9.20
C ALA A 78 -0.10 -15.23 -7.71
N ASN A 79 -0.47 -14.13 -7.07
CA ASN A 79 -0.28 -13.90 -5.64
C ASN A 79 -1.53 -14.24 -4.79
N GLY A 80 -2.53 -14.91 -5.35
CA GLY A 80 -3.72 -15.35 -4.63
C GLY A 80 -4.70 -14.22 -4.28
N VAL A 81 -4.62 -13.08 -4.96
CA VAL A 81 -5.55 -11.95 -4.78
C VAL A 81 -6.75 -12.13 -5.70
N GLY A 82 -7.97 -12.09 -5.14
CA GLY A 82 -9.21 -12.06 -5.91
C GLY A 82 -9.37 -10.73 -6.65
N ILE A 83 -9.83 -10.78 -7.90
CA ILE A 83 -9.89 -9.61 -8.79
C ILE A 83 -11.29 -9.33 -9.32
N GLU A 84 -12.33 -9.91 -8.74
CA GLU A 84 -13.71 -9.75 -9.17
C GLU A 84 -14.19 -8.28 -9.08
N GLY A 85 -13.56 -7.48 -8.22
CA GLY A 85 -13.81 -6.04 -8.09
C GLY A 85 -13.04 -5.15 -9.06
N MET A 86 -12.20 -5.73 -9.94
CA MET A 86 -11.48 -4.96 -10.93
C MET A 86 -12.36 -4.59 -12.12
N VAL A 87 -12.27 -3.33 -12.54
CA VAL A 87 -12.95 -2.83 -13.72
C VAL A 87 -11.96 -2.49 -14.83
N ARG A 88 -12.33 -2.77 -16.07
CA ARG A 88 -11.58 -2.30 -17.24
C ARG A 88 -12.26 -1.04 -17.78
N VAL A 89 -11.46 0.02 -17.99
CA VAL A 89 -11.92 1.30 -18.49
C VAL A 89 -11.16 1.68 -19.76
N PRO A 90 -11.73 2.51 -20.65
CA PRO A 90 -11.03 2.95 -21.87
C PRO A 90 -9.74 3.71 -21.54
N GLY A 91 -8.70 3.49 -22.35
CA GLY A 91 -7.40 4.16 -22.25
C GLY A 91 -6.35 3.37 -21.48
N PRO A 92 -5.18 3.97 -21.19
CA PRO A 92 -4.06 3.27 -20.60
C PRO A 92 -4.27 2.93 -19.13
N SER A 93 -3.68 1.83 -18.67
CA SER A 93 -3.51 1.52 -17.26
C SER A 93 -2.66 2.58 -16.55
N GLY A 94 -2.72 2.63 -15.22
CA GLY A 94 -1.82 3.48 -14.45
C GLY A 94 -0.35 3.13 -14.74
N THR A 95 0.50 4.15 -14.78
CA THR A 95 1.93 3.99 -15.08
C THR A 95 2.74 4.87 -14.14
N ALA A 96 3.81 4.31 -13.54
CA ALA A 96 4.82 5.10 -12.86
C ALA A 96 6.13 5.05 -13.66
N ILE A 97 6.70 6.22 -13.94
CA ILE A 97 8.04 6.35 -14.51
C ILE A 97 8.99 6.64 -13.35
N ILE A 98 9.97 5.76 -13.17
CA ILE A 98 10.95 5.83 -12.11
C ILE A 98 12.32 5.95 -12.77
N VAL A 99 13.00 7.07 -12.59
CA VAL A 99 14.39 7.25 -13.04
C VAL A 99 15.28 7.15 -11.81
N VAL A 100 16.19 6.20 -11.82
CA VAL A 100 17.07 5.91 -10.68
C VAL A 100 18.54 6.02 -11.13
N ASP A 101 19.35 6.72 -10.37
CA ASP A 101 20.78 6.88 -10.65
C ASP A 101 21.68 5.90 -9.87
N THR A 102 22.99 5.94 -10.14
CA THR A 102 23.97 5.09 -9.46
C THR A 102 24.14 5.40 -7.98
N GLY A 103 23.65 6.55 -7.50
CA GLY A 103 23.62 6.94 -6.10
C GLY A 103 22.34 6.49 -5.38
N ALA A 104 21.43 5.77 -6.08
CA ALA A 104 20.10 5.37 -5.61
C ALA A 104 19.16 6.56 -5.34
N GLU A 105 19.47 7.76 -5.89
CA GLU A 105 18.51 8.85 -5.94
C GLU A 105 17.49 8.60 -7.06
N ASN A 106 16.23 9.01 -6.86
CA ASN A 106 15.20 8.78 -7.85
C ASN A 106 14.28 9.97 -8.08
N ILE A 107 13.68 9.98 -9.27
CA ILE A 107 12.57 10.85 -9.63
C ILE A 107 11.42 9.93 -10.06
N ILE A 108 10.23 10.16 -9.50
CA ILE A 108 9.04 9.36 -9.80
C ILE A 108 7.96 10.28 -10.36
N VAL A 109 7.43 9.91 -11.52
CA VAL A 109 6.28 10.57 -12.15
C VAL A 109 5.18 9.53 -12.34
N VAL A 110 4.00 9.78 -11.79
CA VAL A 110 2.85 8.89 -11.91
C VAL A 110 1.82 9.47 -12.88
N ALA A 111 1.49 8.71 -13.92
CA ALA A 111 0.35 8.92 -14.78
C ALA A 111 -0.81 8.05 -14.26
N PRO A 112 -1.88 8.64 -13.71
CA PRO A 112 -2.96 7.86 -13.09
C PRO A 112 -3.66 6.89 -14.05
N GLY A 113 -3.80 7.24 -15.33
CA GLY A 113 -4.50 6.41 -16.31
C GLY A 113 -5.86 5.95 -15.81
N ALA A 114 -6.11 4.66 -15.90
CA ALA A 114 -7.34 4.01 -15.44
C ALA A 114 -7.64 4.25 -13.96
N ASN A 115 -6.61 4.34 -13.09
CA ASN A 115 -6.82 4.62 -11.67
C ASN A 115 -7.60 5.92 -11.44
N GLY A 116 -7.32 6.95 -12.27
CA GLY A 116 -8.02 8.25 -12.22
C GLY A 116 -9.48 8.19 -12.62
N GLN A 117 -9.91 7.11 -13.26
CA GLN A 117 -11.28 6.92 -13.75
C GLN A 117 -12.11 5.96 -12.87
N LEU A 118 -11.51 5.43 -11.78
CA LEU A 118 -12.19 4.49 -10.91
C LEU A 118 -13.49 5.09 -10.35
N LYS A 119 -14.60 4.45 -10.71
CA LYS A 119 -15.91 4.67 -10.11
C LYS A 119 -16.29 3.42 -9.35
N LEU A 120 -16.48 3.57 -8.05
CA LEU A 120 -16.79 2.43 -7.19
C LEU A 120 -18.25 2.00 -7.40
N PRO A 121 -18.52 0.76 -7.85
CA PRO A 121 -19.89 0.26 -7.94
C PRO A 121 -20.55 0.17 -6.56
N PRO A 122 -21.87 0.23 -6.48
CA PRO A 122 -22.58 -0.15 -5.26
C PRO A 122 -22.19 -1.58 -4.83
N ALA A 123 -21.93 -1.78 -3.53
CA ALA A 123 -21.52 -3.06 -2.96
C ALA A 123 -20.22 -3.67 -3.55
N ALA A 124 -19.35 -2.84 -4.11
CA ALA A 124 -18.04 -3.29 -4.61
C ALA A 124 -17.11 -3.74 -3.48
N VAL A 125 -17.27 -3.15 -2.28
CA VAL A 125 -16.61 -3.63 -1.07
C VAL A 125 -17.47 -4.77 -0.53
N GLY A 126 -17.00 -5.99 -0.74
CA GLY A 126 -17.68 -7.20 -0.27
C GLY A 126 -17.56 -7.37 1.25
N ASP A 127 -17.95 -8.56 1.73
CA ASP A 127 -17.83 -8.94 3.13
C ASP A 127 -16.34 -9.09 3.50
N CYS A 128 -15.79 -8.06 4.15
CA CYS A 128 -14.41 -8.02 4.61
C CYS A 128 -14.31 -7.64 6.09
N ASP A 129 -13.22 -8.02 6.73
CA ASP A 129 -12.93 -7.65 8.12
C ASP A 129 -12.17 -6.32 8.18
N VAL A 130 -11.39 -6.03 7.13
CA VAL A 130 -10.60 -4.80 6.98
C VAL A 130 -10.70 -4.29 5.54
N LEU A 131 -10.99 -3.02 5.38
CA LEU A 131 -10.76 -2.27 4.15
C LEU A 131 -9.43 -1.55 4.26
N LEU A 132 -8.58 -1.66 3.24
CA LEU A 132 -7.37 -0.86 3.08
C LEU A 132 -7.47 -0.02 1.80
N THR A 133 -7.26 1.29 1.93
CA THR A 133 -7.25 2.22 0.78
C THR A 133 -6.12 3.23 0.87
N GLN A 134 -5.77 3.85 -0.26
CA GLN A 134 -4.71 4.86 -0.40
C GLN A 134 -5.23 6.06 -1.18
N LEU A 135 -4.36 7.04 -1.47
CA LEU A 135 -4.74 8.30 -2.10
C LEU A 135 -4.32 8.40 -3.59
N GLU A 136 -3.97 7.31 -4.24
CA GLU A 136 -3.65 7.28 -5.68
C GLU A 136 -4.88 7.10 -6.59
N ILE A 137 -6.06 6.89 -6.00
CA ILE A 137 -7.35 6.83 -6.69
C ILE A 137 -8.16 8.10 -6.44
N PRO A 138 -9.26 8.35 -7.17
CA PRO A 138 -10.11 9.51 -6.92
C PRO A 138 -10.63 9.55 -5.47
N PRO A 139 -10.56 10.71 -4.79
CA PRO A 139 -11.03 10.85 -3.41
C PRO A 139 -12.44 10.31 -3.16
N HIS A 140 -13.35 10.56 -4.09
CA HIS A 140 -14.74 10.08 -3.98
C HIS A 140 -14.85 8.56 -4.00
N ALA A 141 -13.96 7.86 -4.73
CA ALA A 141 -13.95 6.39 -4.76
C ALA A 141 -13.42 5.82 -3.44
N ALA A 142 -12.33 6.38 -2.89
CA ALA A 142 -11.80 5.97 -1.60
C ALA A 142 -12.82 6.20 -0.46
N VAL A 143 -13.48 7.36 -0.45
CA VAL A 143 -14.52 7.70 0.55
C VAL A 143 -15.74 6.78 0.41
N ALA A 144 -16.19 6.49 -0.82
CA ALA A 144 -17.30 5.59 -1.04
C ALA A 144 -16.97 4.17 -0.56
N ALA A 145 -15.77 3.67 -0.82
CA ALA A 145 -15.29 2.38 -0.32
C ALA A 145 -15.28 2.35 1.21
N ALA A 146 -14.71 3.38 1.83
CA ALA A 146 -14.65 3.50 3.29
C ALA A 146 -16.04 3.50 3.95
N ARG A 147 -17.01 4.21 3.35
CA ARG A 147 -18.39 4.21 3.83
C ARG A 147 -19.09 2.87 3.67
N GLN A 148 -18.87 2.16 2.54
CA GLN A 148 -19.42 0.80 2.34
C GLN A 148 -18.86 -0.16 3.40
N ALA A 149 -17.54 -0.19 3.59
CA ALA A 149 -16.87 -1.04 4.57
C ALA A 149 -17.35 -0.78 5.99
N ARG A 150 -17.41 0.49 6.40
CA ARG A 150 -17.90 0.88 7.73
C ARG A 150 -19.34 0.47 7.96
N SER A 151 -20.19 0.61 6.95
CA SER A 151 -21.61 0.18 7.04
C SER A 151 -21.74 -1.34 7.19
N ALA A 152 -20.76 -2.12 6.70
CA ALA A 152 -20.68 -3.57 6.87
C ALA A 152 -19.98 -4.00 8.17
N GLY A 153 -19.51 -3.06 8.99
CA GLY A 153 -18.80 -3.34 10.25
C GLY A 153 -17.32 -3.67 10.11
N ALA A 154 -16.73 -3.44 8.94
CA ALA A 154 -15.30 -3.60 8.72
C ALA A 154 -14.49 -2.45 9.30
N VAL A 155 -13.25 -2.74 9.71
CA VAL A 155 -12.26 -1.72 10.08
C VAL A 155 -11.80 -1.00 8.82
N VAL A 156 -11.86 0.34 8.84
CA VAL A 156 -11.40 1.18 7.73
C VAL A 156 -9.97 1.65 8.00
N MET A 157 -9.04 1.18 7.17
CA MET A 157 -7.62 1.51 7.23
C MET A 157 -7.24 2.37 6.01
N VAL A 158 -6.64 3.54 6.28
CA VAL A 158 -6.23 4.49 5.24
C VAL A 158 -4.71 4.66 5.29
N ASN A 159 -4.03 4.33 4.19
CA ASN A 159 -2.66 4.77 3.98
C ASN A 159 -2.71 6.21 3.41
N ALA A 160 -2.22 7.17 4.17
CA ALA A 160 -2.30 8.61 3.87
C ALA A 160 -1.31 9.06 2.77
N SER A 161 -1.00 8.18 1.84
CA SER A 161 -0.03 8.36 0.75
C SER A 161 -0.72 8.39 -0.63
N PRO A 162 -0.33 9.30 -1.53
CA PRO A 162 0.65 10.38 -1.36
C PRO A 162 0.06 11.62 -0.64
N ALA A 163 0.90 12.32 0.11
CA ALA A 163 0.53 13.51 0.88
C ALA A 163 -0.15 14.62 0.05
N ALA A 164 0.21 14.77 -1.22
CA ALA A 164 -0.36 15.77 -2.13
C ALA A 164 -1.89 15.66 -2.29
N ARG A 165 -2.48 14.51 -2.00
CA ARG A 165 -3.93 14.27 -2.09
C ARG A 165 -4.68 14.48 -0.77
N LEU A 166 -3.98 14.70 0.35
CA LEU A 166 -4.60 14.85 1.68
C LEU A 166 -5.59 16.01 1.77
N HIS A 167 -5.33 17.11 1.08
CA HIS A 167 -6.23 18.26 1.07
C HIS A 167 -7.61 17.93 0.50
N SER A 168 -7.69 17.07 -0.50
CA SER A 168 -8.95 16.74 -1.19
C SER A 168 -9.67 15.53 -0.60
N ALA A 169 -8.94 14.56 -0.04
CA ALA A 169 -9.52 13.31 0.47
C ALA A 169 -9.60 13.26 2.00
N GLY A 170 -8.66 13.94 2.68
CA GLY A 170 -8.48 13.85 4.13
C GLY A 170 -9.71 14.18 4.96
N PRO A 171 -10.42 15.31 4.72
CA PRO A 171 -11.58 15.68 5.52
C PRO A 171 -12.67 14.61 5.54
N ASP A 172 -13.00 14.06 4.38
CA ASP A 172 -14.05 13.05 4.26
C ASP A 172 -13.60 11.68 4.80
N LEU A 173 -12.35 11.27 4.51
CA LEU A 173 -11.79 10.02 5.01
C LEU A 173 -11.63 10.04 6.54
N ALA A 174 -11.30 11.19 7.13
CA ALA A 174 -11.18 11.33 8.57
C ALA A 174 -12.48 11.04 9.33
N THR A 175 -13.64 11.16 8.67
CA THR A 175 -14.94 10.86 9.28
C THR A 175 -15.21 9.35 9.37
N VAL A 176 -14.46 8.54 8.62
CA VAL A 176 -14.73 7.11 8.48
C VAL A 176 -13.51 6.23 8.76
N ALA A 177 -12.31 6.79 8.79
CA ALA A 177 -11.07 6.04 9.05
C ALA A 177 -10.96 5.66 10.54
N ASP A 178 -10.75 4.38 10.81
CA ASP A 178 -10.44 3.87 12.14
C ASP A 178 -8.92 3.87 12.37
N VAL A 179 -8.15 3.48 11.34
CA VAL A 179 -6.69 3.41 11.38
C VAL A 179 -6.10 4.25 10.24
N VAL A 180 -5.14 5.10 10.56
CA VAL A 180 -4.38 5.86 9.57
C VAL A 180 -2.92 5.43 9.62
N ILE A 181 -2.37 5.06 8.45
CA ILE A 181 -0.96 4.74 8.25
C ILE A 181 -0.34 5.88 7.46
N ALA A 182 0.75 6.43 7.95
CA ALA A 182 1.46 7.54 7.32
C ALA A 182 2.97 7.43 7.58
N ASN A 183 3.80 7.97 6.71
CA ASN A 183 5.19 8.27 7.07
C ASN A 183 5.25 9.59 7.89
N GLU A 184 6.45 9.95 8.39
CA GLU A 184 6.61 11.14 9.24
C GLU A 184 6.16 12.43 8.52
N SER A 185 6.42 12.58 7.22
CA SER A 185 6.01 13.75 6.44
C SER A 185 4.50 13.78 6.19
N GLU A 186 3.90 12.63 5.90
CA GLU A 186 2.45 12.50 5.70
C GLU A 186 1.69 12.71 7.01
N ALA A 187 2.22 12.20 8.12
CA ALA A 187 1.62 12.37 9.45
C ALA A 187 1.55 13.83 9.88
N GLN A 188 2.55 14.65 9.50
CA GLN A 188 2.53 16.11 9.77
C GLN A 188 1.41 16.83 8.99
N GLN A 189 0.97 16.27 7.86
CA GLN A 189 -0.07 16.84 7.02
C GLN A 189 -1.47 16.29 7.34
N TRP A 190 -1.54 15.14 8.03
CA TRP A 190 -2.80 14.60 8.52
C TRP A 190 -3.28 15.36 9.75
N ARG A 191 -4.31 16.15 9.61
CA ARG A 191 -4.77 17.12 10.63
C ARG A 191 -5.89 16.59 11.53
N TRP A 192 -6.42 15.42 11.25
CA TRP A 192 -7.59 14.86 11.96
C TRP A 192 -7.13 13.67 12.81
N PRO A 193 -7.36 13.71 14.15
CA PRO A 193 -6.93 12.62 15.01
C PRO A 193 -7.79 11.36 14.75
N PRO A 194 -7.21 10.27 14.20
CA PRO A 194 -7.91 9.00 14.08
C PRO A 194 -7.94 8.27 15.42
N ALA A 195 -8.77 7.22 15.53
CA ALA A 195 -8.74 6.33 16.68
C ALA A 195 -7.37 5.63 16.82
N HIS A 196 -6.73 5.33 15.69
CA HIS A 196 -5.42 4.69 15.62
C HIS A 196 -4.55 5.35 14.55
N LEU A 197 -3.45 5.97 14.95
CA LEU A 197 -2.43 6.51 14.05
C LEU A 197 -1.18 5.63 14.10
N VAL A 198 -0.70 5.20 12.93
CA VAL A 198 0.53 4.43 12.78
C VAL A 198 1.49 5.21 11.90
N VAL A 199 2.60 5.67 12.48
CA VAL A 199 3.61 6.46 11.76
C VAL A 199 4.82 5.58 11.47
N THR A 200 5.08 5.30 10.20
CA THR A 200 6.28 4.58 9.75
C THR A 200 7.50 5.50 9.77
N ARG A 201 8.64 5.00 10.26
CA ARG A 201 9.88 5.77 10.48
C ARG A 201 11.11 5.09 9.86
N GLY A 202 10.90 4.42 8.72
CA GLY A 202 11.95 3.68 8.01
C GLY A 202 12.63 2.63 8.91
N ALA A 203 13.95 2.63 8.95
CA ALA A 203 14.74 1.68 9.75
C ALA A 203 14.46 1.75 11.26
N ARG A 204 13.87 2.85 11.75
CA ARG A 204 13.45 2.99 13.16
C ARG A 204 12.14 2.26 13.48
N GLY A 205 11.49 1.65 12.49
CA GLY A 205 10.23 0.92 12.64
C GLY A 205 9.00 1.81 12.59
N ALA A 206 8.09 1.71 13.55
CA ALA A 206 6.85 2.47 13.57
C ALA A 206 6.49 2.97 14.98
N ARG A 207 5.78 4.11 15.02
CA ARG A 207 5.14 4.63 16.21
C ARG A 207 3.63 4.48 16.06
N TYR A 208 3.00 3.92 17.05
CA TYR A 208 1.55 3.86 17.18
C TYR A 208 1.08 4.86 18.23
N VAL A 209 0.01 5.57 17.93
CA VAL A 209 -0.72 6.45 18.85
C VAL A 209 -2.20 6.11 18.73
N GLY A 210 -2.83 5.78 19.85
CA GLY A 210 -4.25 5.42 19.83
C GLY A 210 -4.86 5.28 21.21
N VAL A 211 -6.01 4.62 21.29
CA VAL A 211 -6.78 4.46 22.53
C VAL A 211 -6.02 3.74 23.64
N ASP A 212 -5.01 2.95 23.31
CA ASP A 212 -4.16 2.21 24.24
C ASP A 212 -2.92 3.02 24.71
N GLY A 213 -2.80 4.29 24.28
CA GLY A 213 -1.62 5.12 24.49
C GLY A 213 -0.66 5.11 23.30
N GLU A 214 0.63 5.24 23.56
CA GLU A 214 1.67 5.30 22.54
C GLU A 214 2.61 4.10 22.67
N LEU A 215 3.02 3.56 21.50
CA LEU A 215 3.95 2.44 21.39
C LEU A 215 4.99 2.73 20.30
N ASP A 216 6.27 2.54 20.62
CA ASP A 216 7.34 2.49 19.64
C ASP A 216 7.69 1.03 19.34
N VAL A 217 7.65 0.65 18.07
CA VAL A 217 7.95 -0.71 17.61
C VAL A 217 9.15 -0.65 16.67
N ALA A 218 10.26 -1.21 17.10
CA ALA A 218 11.48 -1.26 16.30
C ALA A 218 11.32 -2.20 15.10
N ALA A 219 11.93 -1.85 13.97
CA ALA A 219 12.11 -2.77 12.86
C ALA A 219 13.34 -3.68 13.11
N PRO A 220 13.33 -4.93 12.63
CA PRO A 220 14.53 -5.75 12.59
C PRO A 220 15.64 -5.06 11.79
N ALA A 221 16.88 -5.23 12.24
CA ALA A 221 18.04 -4.74 11.51
C ALA A 221 18.30 -5.60 10.27
N VAL A 222 18.31 -4.97 9.08
CA VAL A 222 18.59 -5.61 7.80
C VAL A 222 19.54 -4.73 6.98
N THR A 223 20.23 -5.33 6.01
CA THR A 223 20.97 -4.58 5.00
C THR A 223 20.01 -4.28 3.85
N ALA A 224 19.59 -3.03 3.74
CA ALA A 224 18.67 -2.60 2.69
C ALA A 224 19.37 -2.58 1.31
N VAL A 225 18.65 -3.07 0.30
CA VAL A 225 19.02 -3.01 -1.13
C VAL A 225 18.18 -1.93 -1.81
N ASP A 226 16.85 -1.94 -1.56
CA ASP A 226 15.90 -0.98 -2.14
C ASP A 226 14.77 -0.76 -1.13
N THR A 227 14.45 0.50 -0.85
CA THR A 227 13.38 0.84 0.12
C THR A 227 12.02 1.03 -0.53
N THR A 228 11.93 0.92 -1.87
CA THR A 228 10.69 1.09 -2.63
C THR A 228 9.69 -0.01 -2.25
N GLY A 229 8.44 0.36 -2.02
CA GLY A 229 7.39 -0.60 -1.65
C GLY A 229 7.36 -1.04 -0.19
N ALA A 230 8.40 -0.75 0.62
CA ALA A 230 8.43 -1.17 2.03
C ALA A 230 7.23 -0.64 2.86
N GLY A 231 6.79 0.58 2.57
CA GLY A 231 5.58 1.17 3.18
C GLY A 231 4.30 0.46 2.77
N ASP A 232 4.21 0.00 1.52
CA ASP A 232 3.06 -0.75 1.02
C ASP A 232 3.03 -2.14 1.65
N VAL A 233 4.19 -2.81 1.75
CA VAL A 233 4.32 -4.09 2.44
C VAL A 233 3.94 -3.96 3.90
N PHE A 234 4.41 -2.93 4.59
CA PHE A 234 4.00 -2.63 5.96
C PHE A 234 2.48 -2.50 6.08
N ALA A 235 1.85 -1.70 5.22
CA ALA A 235 0.41 -1.44 5.27
C ALA A 235 -0.42 -2.71 4.99
N GLY A 236 -0.06 -3.50 3.96
CA GLY A 236 -0.73 -4.74 3.61
C GLY A 236 -0.64 -5.78 4.73
N VAL A 237 0.55 -5.98 5.31
CA VAL A 237 0.75 -6.92 6.43
C VAL A 237 0.04 -6.45 7.70
N LEU A 238 0.01 -5.14 7.96
CA LEU A 238 -0.75 -4.60 9.08
C LEU A 238 -2.25 -4.88 8.92
N ALA A 239 -2.81 -4.70 7.73
CA ALA A 239 -4.21 -5.00 7.43
C ALA A 239 -4.53 -6.50 7.62
N ALA A 240 -3.64 -7.38 7.16
CA ALA A 240 -3.78 -8.83 7.31
C ALA A 240 -3.80 -9.28 8.78
N HIS A 241 -3.17 -8.55 9.68
CA HIS A 241 -3.02 -8.92 11.08
C HIS A 241 -3.70 -7.98 12.08
N TRP A 242 -4.36 -6.91 11.60
CA TRP A 242 -5.07 -6.00 12.51
C TRP A 242 -6.15 -6.74 13.30
N PRO A 243 -6.13 -6.65 14.62
CA PRO A 243 -7.09 -7.39 15.44
C PRO A 243 -8.51 -6.80 15.33
N PRO A 244 -9.58 -7.61 15.56
CA PRO A 244 -10.94 -7.09 15.69
C PRO A 244 -11.08 -6.28 16.97
N ASP A 245 -11.99 -5.31 16.98
CA ASP A 245 -12.36 -4.62 18.20
C ASP A 245 -13.43 -5.41 19.00
N PRO A 246 -13.35 -5.35 20.34
CA PRO A 246 -12.30 -4.75 21.17
C PRO A 246 -11.01 -5.59 21.14
N ALA A 247 -9.87 -4.93 20.89
CA ALA A 247 -8.57 -5.57 20.85
C ALA A 247 -7.74 -5.20 22.08
N SER A 248 -6.92 -6.15 22.57
CA SER A 248 -5.94 -5.83 23.59
C SER A 248 -4.70 -5.13 23.03
N PRO A 249 -3.98 -4.32 23.82
CA PRO A 249 -2.72 -3.70 23.41
C PRO A 249 -1.69 -4.73 22.90
N ALA A 250 -1.67 -5.93 23.49
CA ALA A 250 -0.77 -7.00 23.08
C ALA A 250 -1.09 -7.54 21.67
N GLN A 251 -2.37 -7.56 21.27
CA GLN A 251 -2.76 -7.99 19.92
C GLN A 251 -2.32 -6.94 18.89
N ARG A 252 -2.54 -5.64 19.15
CA ARG A 252 -2.07 -4.55 18.28
C ARG A 252 -0.55 -4.53 18.16
N LEU A 253 0.16 -4.70 19.27
CA LEU A 253 1.63 -4.78 19.26
C LEU A 253 2.14 -5.93 18.38
N ARG A 254 1.49 -7.11 18.42
CA ARG A 254 1.86 -8.23 17.54
C ARG A 254 1.66 -7.91 16.05
N ALA A 255 0.54 -7.26 15.71
CA ALA A 255 0.28 -6.83 14.34
C ALA A 255 1.34 -5.81 13.84
N LEU A 256 1.66 -4.83 14.68
CA LEU A 256 2.69 -3.82 14.37
C LEU A 256 4.08 -4.45 14.22
N ARG A 257 4.47 -5.40 15.06
CA ARG A 257 5.75 -6.11 14.95
C ARG A 257 5.85 -6.87 13.62
N ARG A 258 4.78 -7.58 13.20
CA ARG A 258 4.75 -8.26 11.89
C ARG A 258 4.89 -7.27 10.74
N ALA A 259 4.18 -6.16 10.79
CA ALA A 259 4.26 -5.12 9.77
C ALA A 259 5.67 -4.50 9.69
N CYS A 260 6.30 -4.20 10.83
CA CYS A 260 7.69 -3.71 10.88
C CYS A 260 8.68 -4.74 10.33
N ALA A 261 8.52 -6.02 10.68
CA ALA A 261 9.38 -7.10 10.18
C ALA A 261 9.23 -7.26 8.66
N ALA A 262 7.99 -7.27 8.17
CA ALA A 262 7.72 -7.39 6.74
C ALA A 262 8.26 -6.19 5.94
N GLY A 263 8.04 -4.97 6.41
CA GLY A 263 8.59 -3.76 5.78
C GLY A 263 10.12 -3.75 5.76
N ALA A 264 10.78 -4.23 6.82
CA ALA A 264 12.24 -4.36 6.84
C ALA A 264 12.71 -5.42 5.83
N LEU A 265 12.11 -6.61 5.81
CA LEU A 265 12.46 -7.67 4.86
C LEU A 265 12.23 -7.22 3.41
N ALA A 266 11.18 -6.47 3.12
CA ALA A 266 10.90 -5.94 1.79
C ALA A 266 12.09 -5.12 1.25
N THR A 267 12.80 -4.37 2.11
CA THR A 267 13.94 -3.58 1.67
C THR A 267 15.16 -4.40 1.23
N THR A 268 15.18 -5.71 1.46
CA THR A 268 16.27 -6.60 1.03
C THR A 268 16.12 -7.11 -0.39
N VAL A 269 15.01 -6.78 -1.06
CA VAL A 269 14.67 -7.16 -2.44
C VAL A 269 14.48 -5.91 -3.28
N ALA A 270 15.02 -5.89 -4.50
CA ALA A 270 14.85 -4.77 -5.42
C ALA A 270 13.43 -4.71 -6.01
N GLY A 271 12.89 -3.51 -6.18
CA GLY A 271 11.57 -3.23 -6.76
C GLY A 271 10.42 -3.37 -5.76
N ALA A 272 9.28 -2.76 -6.09
CA ALA A 272 8.13 -2.66 -5.18
C ALA A 272 7.11 -3.81 -5.30
N GLY A 273 6.91 -4.33 -6.53
CA GLY A 273 5.80 -5.25 -6.83
C GLY A 273 5.97 -6.65 -6.22
N ASP A 274 7.21 -7.12 -6.09
CA ASP A 274 7.53 -8.49 -5.63
C ASP A 274 8.30 -8.56 -4.31
N CYS A 275 8.56 -7.44 -3.66
CA CYS A 275 9.37 -7.38 -2.45
C CYS A 275 8.66 -7.90 -1.18
N ALA A 276 7.35 -8.14 -1.21
CA ALA A 276 6.60 -8.61 -0.06
C ALA A 276 7.02 -10.02 0.38
N PRO A 277 7.49 -10.21 1.62
CA PRO A 277 7.90 -11.51 2.13
C PRO A 277 6.70 -12.43 2.39
N PRO A 278 6.88 -13.76 2.33
CA PRO A 278 5.87 -14.72 2.76
C PRO A 278 5.74 -14.75 4.30
N ALA A 279 4.61 -15.30 4.80
CA ALA A 279 4.26 -15.30 6.21
C ALA A 279 5.32 -15.98 7.11
N ASP A 280 5.91 -17.07 6.66
CA ASP A 280 6.95 -17.81 7.40
C ASP A 280 8.24 -16.99 7.57
N ALA A 281 8.63 -16.22 6.55
CA ALA A 281 9.77 -15.31 6.65
C ALA A 281 9.51 -14.17 7.64
N ILE A 282 8.26 -13.64 7.68
CA ILE A 282 7.86 -12.63 8.66
C ILE A 282 7.97 -13.19 10.07
N GLU A 283 7.41 -14.38 10.33
CA GLU A 283 7.47 -15.01 11.66
C GLU A 283 8.91 -15.32 12.08
N ALA A 284 9.76 -15.80 11.16
CA ALA A 284 11.17 -16.06 11.45
C ALA A 284 11.95 -14.79 11.83
N ALA A 285 11.60 -13.63 11.28
CA ALA A 285 12.22 -12.36 11.62
C ALA A 285 11.82 -11.82 13.02
N LEU A 286 10.70 -12.30 13.58
CA LEU A 286 10.25 -11.91 14.93
C LEU A 286 10.95 -12.65 16.05
N ILE A 287 11.62 -13.75 15.76
CA ILE A 287 12.28 -14.62 16.74
C ILE A 287 13.74 -14.18 16.97
N ARG A 288 14.29 -13.38 16.07
CA ARG A 288 15.65 -12.84 16.15
C ARG A 288 15.71 -11.56 16.96
#